data_c0f3e129f69d8a253170f38a0b39197c
#
_entry.id   c0f3e129f69d8a253170f38a0b39197c
#
_cell.length_a   1.000
_cell.length_b   1.000
_cell.length_c   1.000
_cell.angle_alpha   90.00
_cell.angle_beta   90.00
_cell.angle_gamma   90.00
#
_symmetry.space_group_name_H-M   'P 1'
#
loop_
_entity.id
_entity.type
_entity.pdbx_description
1 polymer ?
#
loop_
_entity_poly.entity_id
_entity_poly.type
_entity_poly.pdbx_seq_one_letter_code
_entity_poly.pdbx_strand_id
1 'polypeptide(L)'
;IDESYDIILWAINQNDPNNWTSLLDELAHLVKLNDDEFKIHLDKYKYSSRHPELSKEGHRENANFFLKYLEELLGKKRFLSADHQTVTDLSIFPFIRQFAFVDKNYFDQLNYSNLQRWLDWHLNSPLFNNVMQKYTRWQKGQKKTFFA
;
A
#
# COMPACT_ATOMS: atom_id res chain seq x y z
N ILE A 1 -9.07 -5.54 -17.56
CA ILE A 1 -8.24 -5.62 -16.36
C ILE A 1 -9.01 -4.86 -15.28
N ASP A 2 -9.45 -5.57 -14.26
CA ASP A 2 -10.38 -5.01 -13.28
C ASP A 2 -9.71 -4.77 -11.90
N GLU A 3 -8.72 -5.61 -11.55
CA GLU A 3 -8.01 -5.53 -10.29
C GLU A 3 -6.64 -4.83 -10.42
N SER A 4 -6.23 -4.11 -9.37
CA SER A 4 -4.93 -3.43 -9.34
C SER A 4 -3.75 -4.39 -9.47
N TYR A 5 -3.87 -5.60 -8.93
CA TYR A 5 -2.86 -6.64 -9.08
C TYR A 5 -2.70 -7.09 -10.52
N ASP A 6 -3.80 -7.27 -11.27
CA ASP A 6 -3.76 -7.61 -12.69
C ASP A 6 -3.09 -6.52 -13.53
N ILE A 7 -3.28 -5.24 -13.15
CA ILE A 7 -2.59 -4.11 -13.81
C ILE A 7 -1.09 -4.20 -13.59
N ILE A 8 -0.66 -4.56 -12.38
CA ILE A 8 0.76 -4.75 -12.06
C ILE A 8 1.36 -5.88 -12.90
N LEU A 9 0.71 -7.04 -12.94
CA LEU A 9 1.16 -8.18 -13.75
C LEU A 9 1.21 -7.83 -15.24
N TRP A 10 0.20 -7.13 -15.74
CA TRP A 10 0.19 -6.66 -17.12
C TRP A 10 1.37 -5.71 -17.40
N ALA A 11 1.64 -4.75 -16.53
CA ALA A 11 2.73 -3.79 -16.70
C ALA A 11 4.11 -4.47 -16.73
N ILE A 12 4.36 -5.39 -15.78
CA ILE A 12 5.59 -6.19 -15.72
C ILE A 12 5.75 -7.02 -17.01
N ASN A 13 4.67 -7.63 -17.49
CA ASN A 13 4.71 -8.42 -18.73
C ASN A 13 4.98 -7.57 -19.99
N GLN A 14 4.65 -6.26 -19.97
CA GLN A 14 5.01 -5.38 -21.09
C GLN A 14 6.49 -4.98 -21.07
N ASN A 15 7.03 -4.70 -19.89
CA ASN A 15 8.42 -4.27 -19.71
C ASN A 15 8.85 -4.44 -18.26
N ASP A 16 9.89 -5.23 -18.02
CA ASP A 16 10.42 -5.53 -16.68
C ASP A 16 11.93 -5.20 -16.58
N PRO A 17 12.30 -3.92 -16.65
CA PRO A 17 13.72 -3.52 -16.59
C PRO A 17 14.38 -3.81 -15.24
N ASN A 18 13.59 -4.02 -14.19
CA ASN A 18 14.07 -4.27 -12.84
C ASN A 18 14.02 -5.75 -12.43
N ASN A 19 13.67 -6.66 -13.35
CA ASN A 19 13.52 -8.09 -13.10
C ASN A 19 12.56 -8.41 -11.95
N TRP A 20 11.45 -7.70 -11.85
CA TRP A 20 10.42 -7.90 -10.82
C TRP A 20 9.65 -9.21 -10.99
N THR A 21 9.70 -9.79 -12.18
CA THR A 21 9.19 -11.15 -12.47
C THR A 21 9.72 -12.18 -11.47
N SER A 22 10.96 -12.02 -11.01
CA SER A 22 11.59 -12.91 -10.01
C SER A 22 10.97 -12.80 -8.59
N LEU A 23 10.14 -11.79 -8.33
CA LEU A 23 9.50 -11.50 -7.05
C LEU A 23 8.00 -11.84 -7.03
N LEU A 24 7.45 -12.40 -8.12
CA LEU A 24 5.99 -12.58 -8.26
C LEU A 24 5.39 -13.51 -7.21
N ASP A 25 6.10 -14.54 -6.76
CA ASP A 25 5.61 -15.44 -5.71
C ASP A 25 5.50 -14.74 -4.36
N GLU A 26 6.52 -13.93 -3.99
CA GLU A 26 6.52 -13.13 -2.76
C GLU A 26 5.47 -12.03 -2.82
N LEU A 27 5.35 -11.37 -3.97
CA LEU A 27 4.30 -10.37 -4.25
C LEU A 27 2.91 -10.99 -4.10
N ALA A 28 2.64 -12.12 -4.76
CA ALA A 28 1.35 -12.80 -4.70
C ALA A 28 0.95 -13.17 -3.27
N HIS A 29 1.91 -13.65 -2.46
CA HIS A 29 1.67 -13.95 -1.04
C HIS A 29 1.25 -12.71 -0.24
N LEU A 30 1.98 -11.60 -0.37
CA LEU A 30 1.67 -10.35 0.34
C LEU A 30 0.36 -9.72 -0.13
N VAL A 31 0.11 -9.72 -1.44
CA VAL A 31 -1.16 -9.22 -2.00
C VAL A 31 -2.33 -10.05 -1.48
N LYS A 32 -2.20 -11.37 -1.43
CA LYS A 32 -3.24 -12.24 -0.89
C LYS A 32 -3.55 -11.93 0.58
N LEU A 33 -2.55 -11.79 1.44
CA LEU A 33 -2.74 -11.42 2.85
C LEU A 33 -3.38 -10.03 2.98
N ASN A 34 -2.96 -9.09 2.14
CA ASN A 34 -3.54 -7.75 2.12
C ASN A 34 -5.02 -7.78 1.73
N ASP A 35 -5.38 -8.48 0.66
CA ASP A 35 -6.72 -8.42 0.08
C ASP A 35 -7.72 -9.30 0.84
N ASP A 36 -7.32 -10.51 1.25
CA ASP A 36 -8.21 -11.46 1.92
C ASP A 36 -8.48 -11.08 3.39
N GLU A 37 -7.54 -10.38 4.04
CA GLU A 37 -7.63 -10.14 5.48
C GLU A 37 -7.47 -8.66 5.84
N PHE A 38 -6.31 -8.05 5.57
CA PHE A 38 -6.01 -6.69 6.03
C PHE A 38 -6.98 -5.64 5.49
N LYS A 39 -7.26 -5.66 4.20
CA LYS A 39 -8.14 -4.70 3.51
C LYS A 39 -9.56 -4.69 4.08
N ILE A 40 -10.06 -5.86 4.49
CA ILE A 40 -11.37 -5.99 5.15
C ILE A 40 -11.40 -5.19 6.45
N HIS A 41 -10.37 -5.33 7.27
CA HIS A 41 -10.26 -4.62 8.54
C HIS A 41 -9.92 -3.13 8.36
N LEU A 42 -9.11 -2.79 7.36
CA LEU A 42 -8.82 -1.41 6.96
C LEU A 42 -10.10 -0.66 6.58
N ASP A 43 -10.95 -1.26 5.74
CA ASP A 43 -12.20 -0.64 5.31
C ASP A 43 -13.16 -0.43 6.50
N LYS A 44 -13.28 -1.41 7.38
CA LYS A 44 -14.08 -1.29 8.60
C LYS A 44 -13.54 -0.24 9.57
N TYR A 45 -12.22 -0.15 9.71
CA TYR A 45 -11.57 0.90 10.51
C TYR A 45 -11.83 2.29 9.93
N LYS A 46 -11.66 2.46 8.63
CA LYS A 46 -11.84 3.71 7.90
C LYS A 46 -13.29 4.19 7.89
N TYR A 47 -14.23 3.26 7.76
CA TYR A 47 -15.67 3.52 7.68
C TYR A 47 -16.42 2.95 8.88
N SER A 48 -15.87 3.05 10.09
CA SER A 48 -16.39 2.44 11.33
C SER A 48 -17.85 2.82 11.63
N SER A 49 -18.31 3.99 11.20
CA SER A 49 -19.72 4.39 11.33
C SER A 49 -20.69 3.49 10.55
N ARG A 50 -20.23 2.74 9.55
CA ARG A 50 -21.00 1.77 8.77
C ARG A 50 -20.88 0.34 9.31
N HIS A 51 -20.02 0.13 10.29
CA HIS A 51 -19.66 -1.17 10.85
C HIS A 51 -19.77 -1.16 12.38
N PRO A 52 -20.99 -1.02 12.93
CA PRO A 52 -21.21 -0.88 14.36
C PRO A 52 -21.00 -2.17 15.16
N GLU A 53 -20.72 -3.30 14.50
CA GLU A 53 -20.44 -4.60 15.13
C GLU A 53 -19.23 -4.59 16.05
N LEU A 54 -18.27 -3.69 15.80
CA LEU A 54 -17.12 -3.41 16.66
C LEU A 54 -16.89 -1.90 16.77
N SER A 55 -16.17 -1.49 17.83
CA SER A 55 -15.65 -0.13 17.91
C SER A 55 -14.61 0.15 16.82
N LYS A 56 -14.35 1.42 16.53
CA LYS A 56 -13.27 1.82 15.61
C LYS A 56 -11.93 1.23 16.02
N GLU A 57 -11.65 1.22 17.33
CA GLU A 57 -10.46 0.62 17.93
C GLU A 57 -10.42 -0.90 17.73
N GLY A 58 -11.55 -1.59 17.86
CA GLY A 58 -11.63 -3.04 17.63
C GLY A 58 -11.33 -3.41 16.18
N HIS A 59 -11.84 -2.65 15.21
CA HIS A 59 -11.49 -2.86 13.79
C HIS A 59 -10.00 -2.60 13.52
N ARG A 60 -9.43 -1.58 14.15
CA ARG A 60 -8.01 -1.24 14.06
C ARG A 60 -7.12 -2.36 14.61
N GLU A 61 -7.45 -2.90 15.79
CA GLU A 61 -6.70 -4.01 16.39
C GLU A 61 -6.73 -5.27 15.51
N ASN A 62 -7.86 -5.55 14.87
CA ASN A 62 -7.95 -6.65 13.93
C ASN A 62 -7.05 -6.49 12.70
N ALA A 63 -6.71 -5.26 12.31
CA ALA A 63 -5.76 -5.00 11.22
C ALA A 63 -4.28 -5.13 11.66
N ASN A 64 -4.00 -5.11 12.97
CA ASN A 64 -2.65 -4.98 13.52
C ASN A 64 -1.73 -6.18 13.19
N PHE A 65 -2.28 -7.38 12.96
CA PHE A 65 -1.50 -8.56 12.59
C PHE A 65 -0.65 -8.31 11.33
N PHE A 66 -1.21 -7.62 10.32
CA PHE A 66 -0.53 -7.33 9.08
C PHE A 66 0.57 -6.27 9.26
N LEU A 67 0.30 -5.23 10.06
CA LEU A 67 1.30 -4.22 10.40
C LEU A 67 2.50 -4.85 11.10
N LYS A 68 2.24 -5.74 12.07
CA LYS A 68 3.29 -6.49 12.78
C LYS A 68 4.10 -7.36 11.82
N TYR A 69 3.44 -8.06 10.92
CA TYR A 69 4.11 -8.89 9.92
C TYR A 69 5.03 -8.05 9.02
N LEU A 70 4.56 -6.90 8.55
CA LEU A 70 5.39 -5.98 7.75
C LEU A 70 6.57 -5.40 8.57
N GLU A 71 6.36 -5.06 9.85
CA GLU A 71 7.43 -4.62 10.74
C GLU A 71 8.54 -5.67 10.85
N GLU A 72 8.17 -6.95 10.98
CA GLU A 72 9.13 -8.07 11.05
C GLU A 72 9.91 -8.26 9.74
N LEU A 73 9.25 -8.11 8.58
CA LEU A 73 9.92 -8.15 7.27
C LEU A 73 10.92 -7.00 7.12
N LEU A 74 10.49 -5.78 7.45
CA LEU A 74 11.28 -4.56 7.35
C LEU A 74 12.40 -4.46 8.42
N GLY A 75 12.33 -5.28 9.45
CA GLY A 75 13.43 -5.50 10.39
C GLY A 75 14.58 -6.33 9.82
N LYS A 76 14.32 -7.10 8.75
CA LYS A 76 15.33 -7.96 8.10
C LYS A 76 15.93 -7.34 6.83
N LYS A 77 15.15 -6.48 6.15
CA LYS A 77 15.52 -5.81 4.90
C LYS A 77 15.06 -4.35 4.94
N ARG A 78 15.66 -3.52 4.13
CA ARG A 78 15.28 -2.10 4.05
C ARG A 78 13.88 -1.89 3.47
N PHE A 79 13.46 -2.75 2.54
CA PHE A 79 12.16 -2.80 1.87
C PHE A 79 11.57 -4.19 1.98
N LEU A 80 10.32 -4.39 1.56
CA LEU A 80 9.58 -5.63 1.82
C LEU A 80 10.26 -6.87 1.25
N SER A 81 10.79 -6.78 0.02
CA SER A 81 11.39 -7.93 -0.68
C SER A 81 12.92 -7.81 -0.86
N ALA A 82 13.50 -6.61 -0.73
CA ALA A 82 14.91 -6.36 -1.01
C ALA A 82 15.48 -5.20 -0.17
N ASP A 83 16.74 -4.80 -0.42
CA ASP A 83 17.34 -3.58 0.17
C ASP A 83 17.08 -2.32 -0.67
N HIS A 84 16.30 -2.43 -1.74
CA HIS A 84 15.81 -1.35 -2.59
C HIS A 84 14.32 -1.52 -2.85
N GLN A 85 13.64 -0.44 -3.26
CA GLN A 85 12.23 -0.45 -3.59
C GLN A 85 11.93 -1.44 -4.72
N THR A 86 10.87 -2.24 -4.54
CA THR A 86 10.40 -3.22 -5.50
C THR A 86 8.90 -3.06 -5.77
N VAL A 87 8.37 -3.84 -6.68
CA VAL A 87 6.94 -3.90 -6.96
C VAL A 87 6.13 -4.30 -5.73
N THR A 88 6.69 -5.11 -4.84
CA THR A 88 6.04 -5.53 -3.59
C THR A 88 5.74 -4.33 -2.70
N ASP A 89 6.70 -3.41 -2.57
CA ASP A 89 6.52 -2.18 -1.82
C ASP A 89 5.43 -1.29 -2.44
N LEU A 90 5.47 -1.12 -3.76
CA LEU A 90 4.50 -0.30 -4.50
C LEU A 90 3.08 -0.85 -4.38
N SER A 91 2.93 -2.17 -4.30
CA SER A 91 1.63 -2.84 -4.17
C SER A 91 1.01 -2.69 -2.78
N ILE A 92 1.82 -2.69 -1.73
CA ILE A 92 1.37 -2.66 -0.34
C ILE A 92 1.28 -1.23 0.24
N PHE A 93 2.16 -0.34 -0.20
CA PHE A 93 2.23 1.04 0.28
C PHE A 93 0.89 1.80 0.30
N PRO A 94 0.02 1.74 -0.73
CA PRO A 94 -1.23 2.49 -0.74
C PRO A 94 -2.17 2.09 0.42
N PHE A 95 -2.17 0.85 0.84
CA PHE A 95 -3.02 0.33 1.90
C PHE A 95 -2.50 0.72 3.28
N ILE A 96 -1.18 0.60 3.51
CA ILE A 96 -0.56 1.06 4.77
C ILE A 96 -0.70 2.57 4.92
N ARG A 97 -0.51 3.33 3.85
CA ARG A 97 -0.78 4.76 3.85
C ARG A 97 -2.22 5.06 4.24
N GLN A 98 -3.21 4.37 3.66
CA GLN A 98 -4.61 4.55 4.03
C GLN A 98 -4.83 4.27 5.53
N PHE A 99 -4.30 3.17 6.05
CA PHE A 99 -4.41 2.83 7.46
C PHE A 99 -3.82 3.91 8.36
N ALA A 100 -2.59 4.32 8.10
CA ALA A 100 -1.87 5.33 8.89
C ALA A 100 -2.62 6.67 8.93
N PHE A 101 -3.23 7.08 7.82
CA PHE A 101 -3.93 8.36 7.74
C PHE A 101 -5.39 8.34 8.20
N VAL A 102 -5.93 7.22 8.69
CA VAL A 102 -7.18 7.21 9.47
C VAL A 102 -6.97 7.86 10.84
N ASP A 103 -5.81 7.60 11.47
CA ASP A 103 -5.36 8.21 12.73
C ASP A 103 -3.81 8.19 12.77
N LYS A 104 -3.21 9.26 12.25
CA LYS A 104 -1.75 9.36 12.14
C LYS A 104 -1.06 9.38 13.51
N ASN A 105 -1.68 10.03 14.50
CA ASN A 105 -1.13 10.09 15.85
C ASN A 105 -1.03 8.70 16.48
N TYR A 106 -2.07 7.88 16.32
CA TYR A 106 -2.03 6.49 16.76
C TYR A 106 -0.93 5.70 16.04
N PHE A 107 -0.86 5.80 14.71
CA PHE A 107 0.13 5.06 13.92
C PHE A 107 1.56 5.41 14.34
N ASP A 108 1.84 6.68 14.62
CA ASP A 108 3.16 7.16 15.03
C ASP A 108 3.56 6.72 16.45
N GLN A 109 2.59 6.33 17.28
CA GLN A 109 2.82 5.80 18.64
C GLN A 109 3.01 4.28 18.66
N LEU A 110 2.81 3.58 17.55
CA LEU A 110 3.09 2.14 17.46
C LEU A 110 4.60 1.88 17.57
N ASN A 111 4.96 0.78 18.22
CA ASN A 111 6.34 0.31 18.27
C ASN A 111 6.78 -0.38 16.97
N TYR A 112 6.48 0.23 15.82
CA TYR A 112 6.74 -0.26 14.46
C TYR A 112 7.65 0.71 13.71
N SER A 113 8.86 0.90 14.22
CA SER A 113 9.80 1.90 13.72
C SER A 113 10.29 1.63 12.30
N ASN A 114 10.40 0.36 11.89
CA ASN A 114 10.79 0.00 10.53
C ASN A 114 9.67 0.30 9.55
N LEU A 115 8.42 -0.01 9.92
CA LEU A 115 7.24 0.28 9.10
C LEU A 115 7.01 1.79 8.96
N GLN A 116 7.20 2.55 10.05
CA GLN A 116 7.12 4.02 10.02
C GLN A 116 8.18 4.62 9.10
N ARG A 117 9.45 4.21 9.24
CA ARG A 117 10.55 4.61 8.35
C ARG A 117 10.26 4.28 6.89
N TRP A 118 9.74 3.09 6.61
CA TRP A 118 9.41 2.63 5.26
C TRP A 118 8.25 3.46 4.67
N LEU A 119 7.20 3.72 5.46
CA LEU A 119 6.09 4.58 5.03
C LEU A 119 6.57 6.01 4.73
N ASP A 120 7.38 6.60 5.60
CA ASP A 120 7.90 7.95 5.43
C ASP A 120 8.79 8.05 4.18
N TRP A 121 9.62 7.04 3.92
CA TRP A 121 10.43 7.00 2.71
C TRP A 121 9.56 7.07 1.45
N HIS A 122 8.49 6.27 1.39
CA HIS A 122 7.57 6.27 0.25
C HIS A 122 6.81 7.58 0.10
N LEU A 123 6.32 8.16 1.20
CA LEU A 123 5.61 9.44 1.19
C LEU A 123 6.47 10.59 0.64
N ASN A 124 7.78 10.55 0.87
CA ASN A 124 8.73 11.56 0.41
C ASN A 124 9.38 11.20 -0.95
N SER A 125 9.04 10.07 -1.54
CA SER A 125 9.64 9.63 -2.81
C SER A 125 9.21 10.52 -3.98
N PRO A 126 10.09 10.78 -4.96
CA PRO A 126 9.73 11.47 -6.20
C PRO A 126 8.61 10.75 -6.96
N LEU A 127 8.62 9.41 -6.96
CA LEU A 127 7.58 8.60 -7.61
C LEU A 127 6.20 8.91 -7.02
N PHE A 128 6.07 8.87 -5.69
CA PHE A 128 4.79 9.17 -5.04
C PHE A 128 4.34 10.61 -5.31
N ASN A 129 5.24 11.58 -5.20
CA ASN A 129 4.91 12.99 -5.45
C ASN A 129 4.44 13.22 -6.89
N ASN A 130 5.03 12.54 -7.88
CA ASN A 130 4.63 12.65 -9.27
C ASN A 130 3.23 12.05 -9.53
N VAL A 131 2.95 10.84 -8.99
CA VAL A 131 1.65 10.19 -9.22
C VAL A 131 0.51 10.81 -8.43
N MET A 132 0.81 11.55 -7.36
CA MET A 132 -0.19 12.25 -6.54
C MET A 132 -0.53 13.66 -7.01
N GLN A 133 0.02 14.10 -8.13
CA GLN A 133 -0.37 15.37 -8.75
C GLN A 133 -1.86 15.38 -9.06
N LYS A 134 -2.53 16.49 -8.70
CA LYS A 134 -3.95 16.65 -8.97
C LYS A 134 -4.16 17.15 -10.40
N TYR A 135 -4.87 16.36 -11.19
CA TYR A 135 -5.30 16.75 -12.52
C TYR A 135 -6.72 17.31 -12.50
N THR A 136 -7.02 18.22 -13.41
CA THR A 136 -8.38 18.70 -13.62
C THR A 136 -9.28 17.52 -14.02
N ARG A 137 -10.49 17.44 -13.42
CA ARG A 137 -11.45 16.40 -13.78
C ARG A 137 -11.71 16.43 -15.29
N TRP A 138 -11.55 15.28 -15.96
CA TRP A 138 -11.77 15.17 -17.39
C TRP A 138 -13.20 15.59 -17.78
N GLN A 139 -13.31 16.33 -18.89
CA GLN A 139 -14.58 16.72 -19.51
C GLN A 139 -14.50 16.42 -21.01
N LYS A 140 -15.65 16.05 -21.60
CA LYS A 140 -15.74 15.77 -23.06
C LYS A 140 -15.31 16.99 -23.85
N GLY A 141 -14.36 16.81 -24.79
CA GLY A 141 -13.78 17.90 -25.61
C GLY A 141 -12.51 18.54 -25.02
N GLN A 142 -12.06 18.12 -23.85
CA GLN A 142 -10.80 18.58 -23.26
C GLN A 142 -9.58 18.01 -24.00
N LYS A 143 -8.47 18.77 -24.01
CA LYS A 143 -7.19 18.26 -24.54
C LYS A 143 -6.75 17.00 -23.76
N LYS A 144 -6.11 16.07 -24.48
CA LYS A 144 -5.55 14.87 -23.86
C LYS A 144 -4.50 15.26 -22.82
N THR A 145 -4.56 14.61 -21.66
CA THR A 145 -3.49 14.69 -20.65
C THR A 145 -2.57 13.49 -20.86
N PHE A 146 -1.28 13.75 -20.96
CA PHE A 146 -0.25 12.72 -21.05
C PHE A 146 0.45 12.63 -19.70
N PHE A 147 0.62 11.41 -19.21
CA PHE A 147 1.46 11.13 -18.05
C PHE A 147 2.91 11.00 -18.54
N ALA A 148 3.82 11.71 -17.89
CA ALA A 148 5.25 11.62 -18.17
C ALA A 148 5.87 10.45 -17.43
#